data_c606ff9982b558e704d28e26a8c5f989
#
_entry.id   c606ff9982b558e704d28e26a8c5f989
#
_cell.length_a   1.000
_cell.length_b   1.000
_cell.length_c   1.000
_cell.angle_alpha   90.00
_cell.angle_beta   90.00
_cell.angle_gamma   90.00
#
_symmetry.space_group_name_H-M   'P 1'
#
loop_
_entity.id
_entity.type
_entity.pdbx_description
1 polymer ?
#
loop_
_entity_poly.entity_id
_entity_poly.type
_entity_poly.pdbx_seq_one_letter_code
_entity_poly.pdbx_strand_id
1 'polypeptide(L)'
;MTKEPAQGGIAPPPGTPAPQTQGDWRDLLRAVVGESAAVDVAVYDAVAATRTPTLDRTMSASSDAANRSVLWFAIAGALAIAGGRRGRLAARDGVMAIGMASATVNLGLKHIATRKRPLRDEVAQAQARRVRMPSSNSFPSGHTASAFAFATAVGQRIPSLWLPLRGLALLIGYSRIHTGVHYPGDVVAGAAVGSACGWTVANAAKTVGAGR
;
A
#
# COMPACT_ATOMS: atom_id res chain seq x y z
N MET A 1 75.62 6.86 -2.46
CA MET A 1 74.68 6.18 -1.55
C MET A 1 74.09 7.26 -0.64
N THR A 2 73.04 7.89 -1.01
CA THR A 2 72.34 8.93 -0.26
C THR A 2 71.09 8.27 0.42
N LYS A 3 71.11 8.25 1.75
CA LYS A 3 70.02 7.76 2.59
C LYS A 3 68.87 8.78 2.56
N GLU A 4 67.71 8.32 2.14
CA GLU A 4 66.44 9.02 2.22
C GLU A 4 65.97 9.14 3.70
N PRO A 5 65.49 10.32 4.18
CA PRO A 5 65.04 10.45 5.56
C PRO A 5 63.64 9.84 5.72
N ALA A 6 63.47 9.04 6.76
CA ALA A 6 62.21 8.47 7.17
C ALA A 6 61.19 9.56 7.45
N GLN A 7 60.01 9.49 6.78
CA GLN A 7 58.84 10.33 7.06
C GLN A 7 58.30 9.93 8.46
N GLY A 8 58.56 10.76 9.45
CA GLY A 8 57.93 10.67 10.76
C GLY A 8 56.45 11.00 10.68
N GLY A 9 55.62 9.98 10.77
CA GLY A 9 54.16 10.16 10.90
C GLY A 9 53.84 10.92 12.19
N ILE A 10 53.30 12.11 12.09
CA ILE A 10 52.78 12.91 13.21
C ILE A 10 51.61 12.16 13.81
N ALA A 11 51.75 11.68 15.06
CA ALA A 11 50.64 11.12 15.81
C ALA A 11 49.57 12.20 16.03
N PRO A 12 48.27 11.90 15.85
CA PRO A 12 47.20 12.87 16.09
C PRO A 12 47.20 13.30 17.57
N PRO A 13 46.84 14.54 17.88
CA PRO A 13 46.79 15.07 19.24
C PRO A 13 45.84 14.24 20.12
N PRO A 14 46.19 14.05 21.43
CA PRO A 14 45.31 13.33 22.34
C PRO A 14 44.00 14.05 22.50
N GLY A 15 42.88 13.37 22.24
CA GLY A 15 41.51 13.92 22.25
C GLY A 15 40.84 14.10 20.90
N THR A 16 41.52 13.77 19.79
CA THR A 16 40.83 13.70 18.50
C THR A 16 39.89 12.50 18.52
N PRO A 17 38.56 12.70 18.45
CA PRO A 17 37.66 11.56 18.37
C PRO A 17 38.03 10.76 17.11
N ALA A 18 38.14 9.44 17.26
CA ALA A 18 38.30 8.54 16.12
C ALA A 18 37.24 8.85 15.09
N PRO A 19 37.51 8.78 13.75
CA PRO A 19 36.49 8.96 12.76
C PRO A 19 35.34 8.00 13.09
N GLN A 20 34.15 8.58 13.33
CA GLN A 20 32.94 7.80 13.57
C GLN A 20 32.82 6.85 12.39
N THR A 21 32.91 5.55 12.66
CA THR A 21 32.70 4.49 11.68
C THR A 21 31.38 4.83 10.97
N GLN A 22 31.43 4.89 9.64
CA GLN A 22 30.23 5.07 8.79
C GLN A 22 29.14 4.16 9.34
N GLY A 23 28.06 4.74 9.86
CA GLY A 23 26.96 3.99 10.44
C GLY A 23 26.54 2.89 9.45
N ASP A 24 26.52 1.65 9.93
CA ASP A 24 26.20 0.52 9.07
C ASP A 24 24.84 0.81 8.42
N TRP A 25 24.74 0.73 7.09
CA TRP A 25 23.50 0.91 6.34
C TRP A 25 22.34 0.11 6.97
N ARG A 26 22.65 -0.98 7.66
CA ARG A 26 21.69 -1.79 8.43
C ARG A 26 21.12 -1.04 9.63
N ASP A 27 21.93 -0.26 10.32
CA ASP A 27 21.49 0.53 11.47
C ASP A 27 20.63 1.73 11.00
N LEU A 28 21.01 2.35 9.89
CA LEU A 28 20.18 3.35 9.22
C LEU A 28 18.82 2.77 8.81
N LEU A 29 18.81 1.59 8.19
CA LEU A 29 17.55 0.93 7.82
C LEU A 29 16.70 0.58 9.04
N ARG A 30 17.28 0.09 10.12
CA ARG A 30 16.56 -0.19 11.38
C ARG A 30 15.96 1.09 11.97
N ALA A 31 16.71 2.20 11.96
CA ALA A 31 16.22 3.48 12.43
C ALA A 31 15.03 3.96 11.57
N VAL A 32 15.17 3.98 10.25
CA VAL A 32 14.10 4.38 9.31
C VAL A 32 12.86 3.51 9.47
N VAL A 33 13.01 2.20 9.60
CA VAL A 33 11.87 1.28 9.82
C VAL A 33 11.21 1.55 11.17
N GLY A 34 12.00 1.78 12.23
CA GLY A 34 11.48 2.12 13.56
C GLY A 34 10.71 3.43 13.57
N GLU A 35 11.26 4.47 12.96
CA GLU A 35 10.61 5.78 12.83
C GLU A 35 9.32 5.70 11.99
N SER A 36 9.34 4.96 10.87
CA SER A 36 8.15 4.75 10.04
C SER A 36 7.05 4.03 10.82
N ALA A 37 7.40 3.07 11.67
CA ALA A 37 6.43 2.36 12.51
C ALA A 37 5.83 3.30 13.59
N ALA A 38 6.63 4.19 14.16
CA ALA A 38 6.16 5.19 15.13
C ALA A 38 5.20 6.20 14.48
N VAL A 39 5.52 6.69 13.28
CA VAL A 39 4.62 7.55 12.50
C VAL A 39 3.32 6.85 12.17
N ASP A 40 3.36 5.58 11.79
CA ASP A 40 2.17 4.77 11.51
C ASP A 40 1.22 4.69 12.71
N VAL A 41 1.77 4.45 13.90
CA VAL A 41 0.98 4.39 15.14
C VAL A 41 0.41 5.77 15.45
N ALA A 42 1.23 6.83 15.41
CA ALA A 42 0.78 8.18 15.73
C ALA A 42 -0.36 8.68 14.82
N VAL A 43 -0.26 8.42 13.51
CA VAL A 43 -1.32 8.78 12.55
C VAL A 43 -2.58 7.95 12.80
N TYR A 44 -2.44 6.65 13.07
CA TYR A 44 -3.56 5.79 13.40
C TYR A 44 -4.29 6.29 14.66
N ASP A 45 -3.56 6.58 15.73
CA ASP A 45 -4.12 7.05 17.01
C ASP A 45 -4.84 8.40 16.84
N ALA A 46 -4.27 9.33 16.07
CA ALA A 46 -4.91 10.61 15.75
C ALA A 46 -6.25 10.42 15.03
N VAL A 47 -6.32 9.50 14.05
CA VAL A 47 -7.57 9.16 13.35
C VAL A 47 -8.55 8.48 14.29
N ALA A 48 -8.09 7.55 15.13
CA ALA A 48 -8.92 6.81 16.08
C ALA A 48 -9.53 7.73 17.15
N ALA A 49 -8.79 8.71 17.65
CA ALA A 49 -9.23 9.69 18.63
C ALA A 49 -10.26 10.70 18.11
N THR A 50 -10.32 10.92 16.79
CA THR A 50 -11.19 11.93 16.20
C THR A 50 -12.63 11.42 16.09
N ARG A 51 -13.57 12.11 16.72
CA ARG A 51 -15.00 11.78 16.66
C ARG A 51 -15.66 12.35 15.42
N THR A 52 -16.10 11.50 14.50
CA THR A 52 -16.71 11.89 13.21
C THR A 52 -17.89 11.00 12.83
N PRO A 53 -19.05 11.09 13.53
CA PRO A 53 -20.15 10.10 13.38
C PRO A 53 -20.67 9.89 11.97
N THR A 54 -20.71 10.96 11.15
CA THR A 54 -21.15 10.87 9.75
C THR A 54 -20.11 10.16 8.89
N LEU A 55 -18.83 10.54 9.07
CA LEU A 55 -17.71 9.92 8.35
C LEU A 55 -17.55 8.46 8.77
N ASP A 56 -17.79 8.14 10.05
CA ASP A 56 -17.70 6.78 10.59
C ASP A 56 -18.62 5.81 9.82
N ARG A 57 -19.88 6.19 9.61
CA ARG A 57 -20.84 5.38 8.84
C ARG A 57 -20.43 5.24 7.39
N THR A 58 -20.01 6.34 6.77
CA THR A 58 -19.60 6.35 5.35
C THR A 58 -18.36 5.48 5.13
N MET A 59 -17.38 5.58 6.02
CA MET A 59 -16.14 4.80 5.92
C MET A 59 -16.37 3.32 6.19
N SER A 60 -17.24 2.96 7.14
CA SER A 60 -17.60 1.57 7.38
C SER A 60 -18.33 0.98 6.18
N ALA A 61 -19.32 1.68 5.62
CA ALA A 61 -20.03 1.25 4.42
C ALA A 61 -19.09 1.10 3.20
N SER A 62 -18.15 2.04 3.00
CA SER A 62 -17.14 1.96 1.94
C SER A 62 -16.21 0.76 2.13
N SER A 63 -15.81 0.51 3.38
CA SER A 63 -14.97 -0.62 3.75
C SER A 63 -15.69 -1.96 3.48
N ASP A 64 -16.99 -2.05 3.79
CA ASP A 64 -17.78 -3.24 3.55
C ASP A 64 -18.07 -3.46 2.06
N ALA A 65 -18.36 -2.40 1.30
CA ALA A 65 -18.54 -2.46 -0.15
C ALA A 65 -17.28 -2.99 -0.88
N ALA A 66 -16.10 -2.72 -0.34
CA ALA A 66 -14.84 -3.23 -0.89
C ALA A 66 -14.56 -4.70 -0.50
N ASN A 67 -15.35 -5.30 0.39
CA ASN A 67 -15.15 -6.68 0.80
C ASN A 67 -15.28 -7.62 -0.41
N ARG A 68 -14.36 -8.61 -0.48
CA ARG A 68 -14.28 -9.57 -1.59
C ARG A 68 -14.22 -8.93 -2.98
N SER A 69 -13.77 -7.68 -3.07
CA SER A 69 -13.69 -6.91 -4.33
C SER A 69 -15.04 -6.73 -5.07
N VAL A 70 -16.18 -6.88 -4.37
CA VAL A 70 -17.51 -6.81 -4.97
C VAL A 70 -17.72 -5.51 -5.74
N LEU A 71 -17.35 -4.37 -5.16
CA LEU A 71 -17.41 -3.05 -5.81
C LEU A 71 -16.69 -3.04 -7.17
N TRP A 72 -15.48 -3.60 -7.19
CA TRP A 72 -14.65 -3.61 -8.40
C TRP A 72 -15.19 -4.55 -9.47
N PHE A 73 -15.74 -5.70 -9.07
CA PHE A 73 -16.42 -6.61 -10.00
C PHE A 73 -17.71 -6.00 -10.54
N ALA A 74 -18.47 -5.24 -9.75
CA ALA A 74 -19.65 -4.52 -10.24
C ALA A 74 -19.26 -3.46 -11.28
N ILE A 75 -18.21 -2.67 -11.03
CA ILE A 75 -17.69 -1.70 -12.01
C ILE A 75 -17.19 -2.42 -13.27
N ALA A 76 -16.47 -3.54 -13.14
CA ALA A 76 -16.03 -4.34 -14.27
C ALA A 76 -17.23 -4.85 -15.10
N GLY A 77 -18.27 -5.33 -14.45
CA GLY A 77 -19.51 -5.76 -15.10
C GLY A 77 -20.17 -4.64 -15.89
N ALA A 78 -20.32 -3.45 -15.27
CA ALA A 78 -20.87 -2.28 -15.95
C ALA A 78 -20.04 -1.86 -17.17
N LEU A 79 -18.71 -1.84 -17.05
CA LEU A 79 -17.82 -1.55 -18.17
C LEU A 79 -17.92 -2.59 -19.29
N ALA A 80 -18.05 -3.87 -18.94
CA ALA A 80 -18.18 -4.95 -19.92
C ALA A 80 -19.50 -4.87 -20.71
N ILE A 81 -20.59 -4.47 -20.06
CA ILE A 81 -21.91 -4.36 -20.66
C ILE A 81 -22.04 -3.07 -21.47
N ALA A 82 -21.74 -1.92 -20.86
CA ALA A 82 -22.01 -0.60 -21.45
C ALA A 82 -20.84 0.00 -22.24
N GLY A 83 -19.60 -0.44 -22.00
CA GLY A 83 -18.39 0.17 -22.52
C GLY A 83 -17.89 -0.35 -23.87
N GLY A 84 -18.69 -1.17 -24.59
CA GLY A 84 -18.34 -1.75 -25.87
C GLY A 84 -17.04 -2.58 -25.82
N ARG A 85 -16.30 -2.64 -26.93
CA ARG A 85 -15.04 -3.42 -26.99
C ARG A 85 -13.99 -2.91 -25.98
N ARG A 86 -13.85 -1.58 -25.87
CA ARG A 86 -12.86 -0.95 -24.98
C ARG A 86 -13.21 -1.23 -23.52
N GLY A 87 -14.49 -1.14 -23.14
CA GLY A 87 -14.98 -1.46 -21.79
C GLY A 87 -14.75 -2.93 -21.41
N ARG A 88 -15.03 -3.86 -22.32
CA ARG A 88 -14.77 -5.29 -22.09
C ARG A 88 -13.28 -5.58 -21.86
N LEU A 89 -12.40 -4.97 -22.62
CA LEU A 89 -10.94 -5.12 -22.44
C LEU A 89 -10.49 -4.50 -21.11
N ALA A 90 -11.02 -3.33 -20.75
CA ALA A 90 -10.71 -2.68 -19.47
C ALA A 90 -11.20 -3.51 -18.28
N ALA A 91 -12.41 -4.06 -18.37
CA ALA A 91 -12.96 -4.95 -17.34
C ALA A 91 -12.10 -6.20 -17.14
N ARG A 92 -11.73 -6.86 -18.24
CA ARG A 92 -10.84 -8.03 -18.21
C ARG A 92 -9.50 -7.69 -17.54
N ASP A 93 -8.84 -6.63 -17.99
CA ASP A 93 -7.54 -6.23 -17.45
C ASP A 93 -7.66 -5.84 -15.96
N GLY A 94 -8.73 -5.15 -15.57
CA GLY A 94 -9.01 -4.82 -14.18
C GLY A 94 -9.20 -6.05 -13.29
N VAL A 95 -9.96 -7.04 -13.75
CA VAL A 95 -10.17 -8.30 -13.01
C VAL A 95 -8.88 -9.11 -12.90
N MET A 96 -8.11 -9.20 -13.97
CA MET A 96 -6.80 -9.87 -13.96
C MET A 96 -5.83 -9.18 -12.99
N ALA A 97 -5.83 -7.86 -12.95
CA ALA A 97 -5.01 -7.08 -12.04
C ALA A 97 -5.39 -7.31 -10.56
N ILE A 98 -6.69 -7.40 -10.25
CA ILE A 98 -7.16 -7.79 -8.91
C ILE A 98 -6.62 -9.19 -8.55
N GLY A 99 -6.76 -10.16 -9.45
CA GLY A 99 -6.28 -11.52 -9.24
C GLY A 99 -4.78 -11.56 -8.95
N MET A 100 -3.98 -10.86 -9.76
CA MET A 100 -2.54 -10.74 -9.58
C MET A 100 -2.17 -10.08 -8.25
N ALA A 101 -2.79 -8.95 -7.91
CA ALA A 101 -2.54 -8.25 -6.65
C ALA A 101 -2.94 -9.11 -5.44
N SER A 102 -4.08 -9.79 -5.52
CA SER A 102 -4.56 -10.69 -4.47
C SER A 102 -3.60 -11.87 -4.26
N ALA A 103 -3.12 -12.50 -5.32
CA ALA A 103 -2.12 -13.55 -5.25
C ALA A 103 -0.81 -13.05 -4.63
N THR A 104 -0.27 -11.93 -5.13
CA THR A 104 0.97 -11.32 -4.62
C THR A 104 0.88 -11.02 -3.13
N VAL A 105 -0.23 -10.42 -2.70
CA VAL A 105 -0.43 -10.05 -1.29
C VAL A 105 -0.67 -11.28 -0.42
N ASN A 106 -1.62 -12.14 -0.77
CA ASN A 106 -2.08 -13.19 0.13
C ASN A 106 -1.23 -14.47 0.09
N LEU A 107 -0.64 -14.81 -1.07
CA LEU A 107 0.21 -16.00 -1.21
C LEU A 107 1.70 -15.67 -1.04
N GLY A 108 2.09 -14.39 -1.17
CA GLY A 108 3.47 -13.94 -1.03
C GLY A 108 3.69 -13.09 0.21
N LEU A 109 3.42 -11.79 0.11
CA LEU A 109 3.87 -10.79 1.07
C LEU A 109 3.36 -11.00 2.51
N LYS A 110 2.14 -11.47 2.71
CA LYS A 110 1.60 -11.73 4.05
C LYS A 110 2.25 -12.89 4.79
N HIS A 111 2.89 -13.81 4.09
CA HIS A 111 3.65 -14.88 4.71
C HIS A 111 5.04 -14.43 5.18
N ILE A 112 5.58 -13.39 4.54
CA ILE A 112 6.90 -12.83 4.86
C ILE A 112 6.78 -11.76 5.95
N ALA A 113 5.75 -10.91 5.88
CA ALA A 113 5.55 -9.81 6.80
C ALA A 113 4.54 -10.17 7.90
N THR A 114 5.01 -10.34 9.13
CA THR A 114 4.21 -10.78 10.30
C THR A 114 3.66 -9.61 11.12
N ARG A 115 3.32 -8.47 10.49
CA ARG A 115 2.82 -7.30 11.21
C ARG A 115 1.44 -7.54 11.80
N LYS A 116 1.30 -7.33 13.11
CA LYS A 116 -0.01 -7.37 13.79
C LYS A 116 -0.86 -6.17 13.37
N ARG A 117 -2.18 -6.33 13.42
CA ARG A 117 -3.14 -5.25 13.16
C ARG A 117 -3.20 -4.28 14.32
N PRO A 118 -3.72 -3.04 14.08
CA PRO A 118 -4.00 -2.11 15.17
C PRO A 118 -4.89 -2.75 16.23
N LEU A 119 -4.54 -2.52 17.49
CA LEU A 119 -5.43 -2.85 18.61
C LEU A 119 -6.54 -1.80 18.63
N ARG A 120 -7.78 -2.24 18.48
CA ARG A 120 -8.92 -1.36 18.65
C ARG A 120 -9.20 -1.23 20.13
N ASP A 121 -9.16 -0.01 20.64
CA ASP A 121 -9.70 0.27 21.97
C ASP A 121 -11.23 0.15 21.88
N GLU A 122 -11.79 -0.89 22.50
CA GLU A 122 -13.22 -1.18 22.44
C GLU A 122 -14.08 -0.09 23.09
N VAL A 123 -13.48 0.68 24.00
CA VAL A 123 -14.15 1.76 24.73
C VAL A 123 -14.11 3.09 23.96
N ALA A 124 -13.02 3.35 23.24
CA ALA A 124 -12.80 4.63 22.57
C ALA A 124 -13.38 4.68 21.15
N GLN A 125 -13.49 3.55 20.46
CA GLN A 125 -14.03 3.53 19.09
C GLN A 125 -15.55 3.44 19.06
N ALA A 126 -16.17 4.40 18.38
CA ALA A 126 -17.61 4.37 18.12
C ALA A 126 -18.00 3.05 17.42
N GLN A 127 -19.10 2.41 17.86
CA GLN A 127 -19.61 1.17 17.23
C GLN A 127 -19.79 1.32 15.71
N ALA A 128 -20.09 2.52 15.24
CA ALA A 128 -20.23 2.84 13.81
C ALA A 128 -18.96 2.60 12.98
N ARG A 129 -17.77 2.54 13.58
CA ARG A 129 -16.49 2.24 12.88
C ARG A 129 -16.17 0.75 12.82
N ARG A 130 -16.93 -0.09 13.48
CA ARG A 130 -16.62 -1.52 13.62
C ARG A 130 -16.97 -2.28 12.35
N VAL A 131 -15.96 -2.64 11.60
CA VAL A 131 -16.05 -3.64 10.54
C VAL A 131 -15.40 -4.94 11.02
N ARG A 132 -15.74 -6.06 10.37
CA ARG A 132 -15.14 -7.36 10.71
C ARG A 132 -13.61 -7.30 10.60
N MET A 133 -12.91 -7.66 11.68
CA MET A 133 -11.46 -7.75 11.69
C MET A 133 -11.02 -8.99 10.91
N PRO A 134 -10.18 -8.86 9.87
CA PRO A 134 -9.62 -10.02 9.20
C PRO A 134 -8.62 -10.77 10.09
N SER A 135 -8.57 -12.09 9.98
CA SER A 135 -7.65 -12.94 10.75
C SER A 135 -6.20 -12.95 10.24
N SER A 136 -5.96 -12.46 9.01
CA SER A 136 -4.63 -12.44 8.41
C SER A 136 -3.78 -11.26 8.90
N ASN A 137 -2.44 -11.35 8.70
CA ASN A 137 -1.49 -10.26 8.98
C ASN A 137 -1.92 -8.92 8.38
N SER A 138 -1.50 -7.82 9.01
CA SER A 138 -1.89 -6.47 8.61
C SER A 138 -1.25 -6.05 7.28
N PHE A 139 0.04 -6.29 7.13
CA PHE A 139 0.84 -5.80 6.01
C PHE A 139 0.92 -6.79 4.84
N PRO A 140 0.82 -6.31 3.61
CA PRO A 140 0.21 -5.07 3.19
C PRO A 140 -1.33 -5.15 3.10
N SER A 141 -2.02 -4.02 2.93
CA SER A 141 -3.48 -3.98 2.79
C SER A 141 -3.96 -4.59 1.48
N GLY A 142 -4.60 -5.77 1.54
CA GLY A 142 -5.13 -6.46 0.36
C GLY A 142 -6.28 -5.71 -0.32
N HIS A 143 -7.17 -5.05 0.44
CA HIS A 143 -8.25 -4.23 -0.13
C HIS A 143 -7.70 -3.05 -0.93
N THR A 144 -6.69 -2.37 -0.39
CA THR A 144 -6.01 -1.26 -1.09
C THR A 144 -5.27 -1.76 -2.33
N ALA A 145 -4.60 -2.91 -2.24
CA ALA A 145 -3.90 -3.49 -3.38
C ALA A 145 -4.87 -3.82 -4.53
N SER A 146 -5.99 -4.47 -4.24
CA SER A 146 -7.02 -4.76 -5.25
C SER A 146 -7.62 -3.50 -5.85
N ALA A 147 -7.88 -2.48 -5.03
CA ALA A 147 -8.42 -1.19 -5.46
C ALA A 147 -7.48 -0.48 -6.45
N PHE A 148 -6.22 -0.35 -6.09
CA PHE A 148 -5.22 0.32 -6.92
C PHE A 148 -4.83 -0.48 -8.16
N ALA A 149 -4.84 -1.83 -8.09
CA ALA A 149 -4.63 -2.68 -9.24
C ALA A 149 -5.71 -2.48 -10.29
N PHE A 150 -6.98 -2.52 -9.89
CA PHE A 150 -8.12 -2.26 -10.76
C PHE A 150 -8.08 -0.86 -11.36
N ALA A 151 -7.93 0.17 -10.51
CA ALA A 151 -7.89 1.57 -10.94
C ALA A 151 -6.77 1.83 -11.96
N THR A 152 -5.60 1.23 -11.76
CA THR A 152 -4.44 1.38 -12.65
C THR A 152 -4.70 0.67 -13.99
N ALA A 153 -5.13 -0.59 -13.98
CA ALA A 153 -5.36 -1.34 -15.21
C ALA A 153 -6.47 -0.74 -16.07
N VAL A 154 -7.61 -0.39 -15.46
CA VAL A 154 -8.73 0.26 -16.16
C VAL A 154 -8.36 1.64 -16.66
N GLY A 155 -7.70 2.46 -15.84
CA GLY A 155 -7.27 3.80 -16.20
C GLY A 155 -6.29 3.84 -17.38
N GLN A 156 -5.45 2.81 -17.54
CA GLN A 156 -4.59 2.64 -18.71
C GLN A 156 -5.35 2.39 -20.02
N ARG A 157 -6.52 1.75 -19.93
CA ARG A 157 -7.41 1.50 -21.08
C ARG A 157 -8.36 2.67 -21.34
N ILE A 158 -8.88 3.28 -20.28
CA ILE A 158 -9.85 4.36 -20.33
C ILE A 158 -9.33 5.53 -19.48
N PRO A 159 -8.49 6.42 -20.03
CA PRO A 159 -7.85 7.51 -19.30
C PRO A 159 -8.81 8.44 -18.56
N SER A 160 -10.03 8.65 -19.07
CA SER A 160 -11.05 9.45 -18.39
C SER A 160 -11.51 8.85 -17.06
N LEU A 161 -11.36 7.55 -16.86
CA LEU A 161 -11.66 6.87 -15.60
C LEU A 161 -10.49 6.81 -14.63
N TRP A 162 -9.29 7.25 -15.05
CA TRP A 162 -8.09 7.15 -14.22
C TRP A 162 -8.25 7.91 -12.89
N LEU A 163 -8.65 9.18 -12.96
CA LEU A 163 -8.81 10.01 -11.76
C LEU A 163 -9.97 9.58 -10.87
N PRO A 164 -11.20 9.35 -11.37
CA PRO A 164 -12.31 8.88 -10.54
C PRO A 164 -12.02 7.53 -9.87
N LEU A 165 -11.44 6.57 -10.58
CA LEU A 165 -11.12 5.27 -9.98
C LEU A 165 -9.99 5.36 -8.95
N ARG A 166 -9.00 6.22 -9.15
CA ARG A 166 -7.97 6.51 -8.16
C ARG A 166 -8.53 7.18 -6.91
N GLY A 167 -9.44 8.15 -7.07
CA GLY A 167 -10.15 8.76 -5.95
C GLY A 167 -10.92 7.72 -5.13
N LEU A 168 -11.64 6.82 -5.81
CA LEU A 168 -12.35 5.72 -5.16
C LEU A 168 -11.38 4.74 -4.46
N ALA A 169 -10.25 4.40 -5.07
CA ALA A 169 -9.24 3.54 -4.46
C ALA A 169 -8.59 4.18 -3.21
N LEU A 170 -8.36 5.51 -3.24
CA LEU A 170 -7.91 6.26 -2.06
C LEU A 170 -8.96 6.25 -0.95
N LEU A 171 -10.23 6.44 -1.28
CA LEU A 171 -11.34 6.36 -0.33
C LEU A 171 -11.37 4.99 0.36
N ILE A 172 -11.27 3.90 -0.41
CA ILE A 172 -11.20 2.55 0.14
C ILE A 172 -9.95 2.38 1.01
N GLY A 173 -8.78 2.83 0.55
CA GLY A 173 -7.56 2.80 1.36
C GLY A 173 -7.71 3.54 2.69
N TYR A 174 -8.23 4.76 2.67
CA TYR A 174 -8.49 5.54 3.87
C TYR A 174 -9.51 4.87 4.80
N SER A 175 -10.56 4.27 4.25
CA SER A 175 -11.56 3.56 5.04
C SER A 175 -10.96 2.44 5.89
N ARG A 176 -9.85 1.82 5.43
CA ARG A 176 -9.16 0.76 6.18
C ARG A 176 -8.38 1.29 7.40
N ILE A 177 -7.86 2.52 7.32
CA ILE A 177 -7.24 3.22 8.46
C ILE A 177 -8.35 3.65 9.42
N HIS A 178 -9.36 4.33 8.90
CA HIS A 178 -10.47 4.89 9.67
C HIS A 178 -11.24 3.82 10.48
N THR A 179 -11.45 2.65 9.89
CA THR A 179 -12.11 1.51 10.56
C THR A 179 -11.16 0.67 11.44
N GLY A 180 -9.90 1.08 11.59
CA GLY A 180 -8.94 0.47 12.50
C GLY A 180 -8.49 -0.94 12.12
N VAL A 181 -8.50 -1.30 10.83
CA VAL A 181 -8.05 -2.62 10.38
C VAL A 181 -6.64 -2.63 9.80
N HIS A 182 -6.11 -1.46 9.43
CA HIS A 182 -4.78 -1.29 8.88
C HIS A 182 -4.12 0.01 9.36
N TYR A 183 -2.80 0.00 9.42
CA TYR A 183 -1.98 1.20 9.58
C TYR A 183 -1.82 1.92 8.22
N PRO A 184 -1.48 3.24 8.22
CA PRO A 184 -1.19 3.99 7.00
C PRO A 184 -0.16 3.32 6.09
N GLY A 185 0.95 2.81 6.65
CA GLY A 185 1.99 2.12 5.88
C GLY A 185 1.50 0.85 5.19
N ASP A 186 0.54 0.11 5.79
CA ASP A 186 -0.08 -1.04 5.14
C ASP A 186 -0.85 -0.63 3.89
N VAL A 187 -1.51 0.54 3.96
CA VAL A 187 -2.30 1.13 2.87
C VAL A 187 -1.40 1.63 1.75
N VAL A 188 -0.33 2.36 2.10
CA VAL A 188 0.66 2.86 1.12
C VAL A 188 1.34 1.70 0.39
N ALA A 189 1.80 0.68 1.13
CA ALA A 189 2.40 -0.51 0.54
C ALA A 189 1.40 -1.27 -0.36
N GLY A 190 0.14 -1.41 0.09
CA GLY A 190 -0.93 -1.99 -0.71
C GLY A 190 -1.17 -1.23 -2.00
N ALA A 191 -1.19 0.11 -1.94
CA ALA A 191 -1.35 0.97 -3.13
C ALA A 191 -0.20 0.81 -4.13
N ALA A 192 1.04 0.74 -3.64
CA ALA A 192 2.22 0.52 -4.47
C ALA A 192 2.18 -0.84 -5.18
N VAL A 193 1.96 -1.93 -4.41
CA VAL A 193 1.85 -3.29 -4.96
C VAL A 193 0.71 -3.39 -5.96
N GLY A 194 -0.47 -2.86 -5.63
CA GLY A 194 -1.63 -2.87 -6.51
C GLY A 194 -1.37 -2.11 -7.80
N SER A 195 -0.77 -0.91 -7.71
CA SER A 195 -0.43 -0.11 -8.90
C SER A 195 0.58 -0.83 -9.81
N ALA A 196 1.59 -1.48 -9.23
CA ALA A 196 2.55 -2.28 -9.98
C ALA A 196 1.88 -3.45 -10.71
N CYS A 197 1.02 -4.22 -10.03
CA CYS A 197 0.26 -5.31 -10.63
C CYS A 197 -0.65 -4.82 -11.77
N GLY A 198 -1.38 -3.71 -11.55
CA GLY A 198 -2.25 -3.12 -12.57
C GLY A 198 -1.48 -2.65 -13.80
N TRP A 199 -0.31 -2.04 -13.60
CA TRP A 199 0.58 -1.61 -14.68
C TRP A 199 1.11 -2.81 -15.47
N THR A 200 1.57 -3.87 -14.79
CA THR A 200 2.07 -5.09 -15.40
C THR A 200 1.02 -5.74 -16.31
N VAL A 201 -0.21 -5.93 -15.80
CA VAL A 201 -1.30 -6.52 -16.57
C VAL A 201 -1.65 -5.66 -17.79
N ALA A 202 -1.75 -4.34 -17.62
CA ALA A 202 -2.10 -3.44 -18.72
C ALA A 202 -1.05 -3.44 -19.84
N ASN A 203 0.24 -3.53 -19.51
CA ASN A 203 1.31 -3.57 -20.49
C ASN A 203 1.43 -4.94 -21.19
N ALA A 204 1.33 -6.04 -20.42
CA ALA A 204 1.29 -7.36 -21.02
C ALA A 204 0.14 -7.51 -22.03
N ALA A 205 -1.01 -6.91 -21.74
CA ALA A 205 -2.16 -6.93 -22.65
C ALA A 205 -1.95 -6.08 -23.92
N LYS A 206 -1.11 -5.04 -23.88
CA LYS A 206 -0.75 -4.25 -25.07
C LYS A 206 0.19 -5.02 -26.00
N THR A 207 1.19 -5.71 -25.46
CA THR A 207 2.17 -6.50 -26.24
C THR A 207 1.49 -7.64 -26.99
N VAL A 208 0.58 -8.38 -26.35
CA VAL A 208 -0.20 -9.46 -26.99
C VAL A 208 -1.15 -8.91 -28.07
N GLY A 209 -1.69 -7.70 -27.91
CA GLY A 209 -2.57 -7.06 -28.90
C GLY A 209 -1.84 -6.46 -30.11
N ALA A 210 -0.57 -6.12 -29.99
CA ALA A 210 0.25 -5.56 -31.07
C ALA A 210 0.83 -6.64 -32.01
N GLY A 211 0.81 -7.90 -31.60
CA GLY A 211 1.29 -9.03 -32.41
C GLY A 211 0.19 -9.72 -33.23
N ARG A 212 -1.01 -9.14 -33.32
CA ARG A 212 -2.15 -9.60 -34.14
C ARG A 212 -2.60 -8.52 -35.09
#